data_e19030f99a8f9914b06215726d73b829
#
_entry.id   e19030f99a8f9914b06215726d73b829
#
_cell.length_a   1.000
_cell.length_b   1.000
_cell.length_c   1.000
_cell.angle_alpha   90.00
_cell.angle_beta   90.00
_cell.angle_gamma   90.00
#
_symmetry.space_group_name_H-M   'P 1'
#
loop_
_entity.id
_entity.type
_entity.pdbx_description
1 polymer ?
#
loop_
_entity_poly.entity_id
_entity_poly.type
_entity_poly.pdbx_seq_one_letter_code
_entity_poly.pdbx_strand_id
1 'polypeptide(L)'
;MRNQGGYGKIIMTNFLFKTFIKNYEDVKNPKVRDDYGKVAGIVGIISNAVLCVMKILIGLISGSIAIVADGINNLADGASSIITLIGFKLASMPEDEEHPYGHARIEYLAGMAVSVMILMVGFELGKSSIDKIFNPSPLDFSWTVVIVLLIAIAIKVWQAIFNISAGKKINSLALIATGTDSRNDVISTIVVLAGVLVGHFFNVQIDGILGLAVAAFIFWSGICLIRETISPLLGEAPDDELVQQIHEMALKYDGVMGIHDLVVHNYGPGKVFASIHIEVDSAVDIMESHDMVDLIEKDISKELNILVTAHMDPIDTKDPNREPISHIIVDTIAEMDGVLSYHDLRIVPGKTHTNVIFDLVISPECKTPKSEIKQLLSKKISEYNETFFCVIDFDINYIKVCK
;
A
#
# COMPACT_ATOMS: atom_id res chain seq x y z
N MET A 1 6.90 21.71 -3.52
CA MET A 1 5.76 22.55 -3.08
C MET A 1 4.50 22.08 -3.78
N ARG A 2 3.83 21.06 -3.28
CA ARG A 2 2.53 20.60 -3.79
C ARG A 2 1.51 20.66 -2.65
N ASN A 3 0.60 21.58 -2.81
CA ASN A 3 -0.76 21.70 -2.26
C ASN A 3 -1.08 20.97 -0.93
N GLN A 4 -0.70 21.54 0.20
CA GLN A 4 -1.37 21.36 1.48
C GLN A 4 -2.70 22.14 1.53
N GLY A 5 -3.49 22.04 0.49
CA GLY A 5 -4.75 22.74 0.35
C GLY A 5 -5.92 21.79 0.50
N GLY A 6 -6.59 21.79 1.65
CA GLY A 6 -7.99 21.45 1.69
C GLY A 6 -8.48 20.30 2.56
N TYR A 7 -7.73 19.79 3.54
CA TYR A 7 -8.37 19.00 4.61
C TYR A 7 -8.67 19.93 5.76
N GLY A 8 -9.85 20.51 5.76
CA GLY A 8 -10.37 21.26 6.90
C GLY A 8 -10.13 20.45 8.16
N LYS A 9 -9.48 21.05 9.17
CA LYS A 9 -9.24 20.48 10.48
C LYS A 9 -10.55 19.95 11.02
N ILE A 10 -10.81 18.66 10.89
CA ILE A 10 -11.94 18.02 11.56
C ILE A 10 -11.51 17.93 13.02
N ILE A 11 -11.84 18.99 13.75
CA ILE A 11 -11.41 19.27 15.11
C ILE A 11 -11.67 18.07 16.04
N MET A 12 -12.75 17.35 15.81
CA MET A 12 -13.20 16.23 16.67
C MET A 12 -12.40 14.94 16.48
N THR A 13 -11.89 14.66 15.26
CA THR A 13 -11.04 13.49 15.01
C THR A 13 -9.67 13.63 15.68
N ASN A 14 -9.05 14.78 15.52
CA ASN A 14 -7.76 15.06 16.16
C ASN A 14 -7.86 15.12 17.69
N PHE A 15 -9.00 15.52 18.24
CA PHE A 15 -9.21 15.62 19.69
C PHE A 15 -9.07 14.26 20.38
N LEU A 16 -9.72 13.21 19.87
CA LEU A 16 -9.63 11.87 20.46
C LEU A 16 -8.20 11.34 20.42
N PHE A 17 -7.52 11.42 19.27
CA PHE A 17 -6.13 10.95 19.18
C PHE A 17 -5.19 11.76 20.07
N LYS A 18 -5.34 13.08 20.12
CA LYS A 18 -4.57 13.96 21.02
C LYS A 18 -4.80 13.64 22.51
N THR A 19 -6.02 13.22 22.87
CA THR A 19 -6.37 12.93 24.26
C THR A 19 -5.85 11.56 24.71
N PHE A 20 -5.91 10.56 23.84
CA PHE A 20 -5.62 9.17 24.21
C PHE A 20 -4.24 8.69 23.77
N ILE A 21 -3.56 9.38 22.83
CA ILE A 21 -2.25 8.96 22.31
C ILE A 21 -1.19 9.99 22.68
N LYS A 22 -0.20 9.54 23.44
CA LYS A 22 0.98 10.37 23.76
C LYS A 22 1.85 10.52 22.50
N ASN A 23 2.26 11.75 22.18
CA ASN A 23 3.04 12.06 20.97
C ASN A 23 2.34 11.66 19.66
N TYR A 24 1.03 11.86 19.57
CA TYR A 24 0.15 11.44 18.45
C TYR A 24 0.60 11.94 17.04
N GLU A 25 1.56 12.86 16.97
CA GLU A 25 2.12 13.36 15.71
C GLU A 25 3.25 12.46 15.17
N ASP A 26 3.92 11.71 16.04
CA ASP A 26 5.02 10.82 15.70
C ASP A 26 4.52 9.47 15.17
N VAL A 27 3.91 9.50 13.99
CA VAL A 27 3.33 8.30 13.36
C VAL A 27 4.36 7.31 12.81
N LYS A 28 5.65 7.71 12.74
CA LYS A 28 6.74 6.81 12.40
C LYS A 28 7.05 5.84 13.54
N ASN A 29 6.69 6.18 14.77
CA ASN A 29 6.88 5.34 15.94
C ASN A 29 5.86 4.18 15.93
N PRO A 30 6.30 2.91 15.89
CA PRO A 30 5.41 1.75 15.84
C PRO A 30 4.39 1.71 16.97
N LYS A 31 4.77 2.17 18.18
CA LYS A 31 3.86 2.21 19.32
C LYS A 31 2.73 3.23 19.14
N VAL A 32 3.04 4.42 18.62
CA VAL A 32 2.04 5.46 18.32
C VAL A 32 1.09 4.96 17.24
N ARG A 33 1.62 4.28 16.23
CA ARG A 33 0.84 3.67 15.16
C ARG A 33 -0.14 2.60 15.69
N ASP A 34 0.34 1.70 16.56
CA ASP A 34 -0.48 0.69 17.22
C ASP A 34 -1.59 1.33 18.11
N ASP A 35 -1.26 2.38 18.86
CA ASP A 35 -2.24 3.13 19.66
C ASP A 35 -3.33 3.77 18.78
N TYR A 36 -3.00 4.25 17.56
CA TYR A 36 -4.01 4.72 16.59
C TYR A 36 -5.00 3.62 16.22
N GLY A 37 -4.50 2.42 15.91
CA GLY A 37 -5.34 1.27 15.58
C GLY A 37 -6.24 0.84 16.75
N LYS A 38 -5.69 0.81 17.97
CA LYS A 38 -6.45 0.47 19.18
C LYS A 38 -7.56 1.49 19.47
N VAL A 39 -7.23 2.79 19.44
CA VAL A 39 -8.22 3.85 19.67
C VAL A 39 -9.31 3.80 18.60
N ALA A 40 -8.94 3.64 17.33
CA ALA A 40 -9.91 3.56 16.25
C ALA A 40 -10.83 2.32 16.36
N GLY A 41 -10.28 1.16 16.67
CA GLY A 41 -11.06 -0.06 16.91
C GLY A 41 -12.03 0.06 18.08
N ILE A 42 -11.56 0.59 19.24
CA ILE A 42 -12.41 0.78 20.41
C ILE A 42 -13.54 1.79 20.13
N VAL A 43 -13.21 2.92 19.48
CA VAL A 43 -14.20 3.93 19.09
C VAL A 43 -15.23 3.34 18.12
N GLY A 44 -14.79 2.52 17.15
CA GLY A 44 -15.67 1.81 16.24
C GLY A 44 -16.64 0.87 16.96
N ILE A 45 -16.14 0.06 17.89
CA ILE A 45 -16.96 -0.88 18.67
C ILE A 45 -17.98 -0.11 19.51
N ILE A 46 -17.55 0.93 20.23
CA ILE A 46 -18.46 1.73 21.10
C ILE A 46 -19.54 2.42 20.27
N SER A 47 -19.16 3.05 19.14
CA SER A 47 -20.14 3.77 18.32
C SER A 47 -21.16 2.83 17.66
N ASN A 48 -20.74 1.65 17.20
CA ASN A 48 -21.68 0.64 16.67
C ASN A 48 -22.57 0.05 17.78
N ALA A 49 -22.05 -0.17 18.98
CA ALA A 49 -22.86 -0.59 20.13
C ALA A 49 -23.90 0.47 20.53
N VAL A 50 -23.53 1.76 20.53
CA VAL A 50 -24.47 2.87 20.80
C VAL A 50 -25.57 2.91 19.74
N LEU A 51 -25.22 2.79 18.44
CA LEU A 51 -26.20 2.73 17.35
C LEU A 51 -27.14 1.54 17.50
N CYS A 52 -26.60 0.36 17.81
CA CYS A 52 -27.36 -0.86 18.04
C CYS A 52 -28.40 -0.67 19.16
N VAL A 53 -27.96 -0.23 20.34
CA VAL A 53 -28.83 -0.03 21.50
C VAL A 53 -29.88 1.05 21.21
N MET A 54 -29.48 2.17 20.62
CA MET A 54 -30.39 3.26 20.26
C MET A 54 -31.51 2.80 19.33
N LYS A 55 -31.14 2.10 18.23
CA LYS A 55 -32.09 1.62 17.23
C LYS A 55 -33.01 0.54 17.80
N ILE A 56 -32.50 -0.41 18.58
CA ILE A 56 -33.32 -1.42 19.25
C ILE A 56 -34.33 -0.79 20.19
N LEU A 57 -33.93 0.12 21.06
CA LEU A 57 -34.83 0.80 22.00
C LEU A 57 -35.91 1.59 21.26
N ILE A 58 -35.54 2.41 20.28
CA ILE A 58 -36.49 3.20 19.51
C ILE A 58 -37.40 2.29 18.67
N GLY A 59 -36.90 1.22 18.09
CA GLY A 59 -37.69 0.24 17.33
C GLY A 59 -38.73 -0.47 18.18
N LEU A 60 -38.37 -0.85 19.42
CA LEU A 60 -39.30 -1.46 20.39
C LEU A 60 -40.40 -0.47 20.85
N ILE A 61 -40.01 0.77 21.11
CA ILE A 61 -40.97 1.84 21.56
C ILE A 61 -41.92 2.21 20.42
N SER A 62 -41.43 2.29 19.18
CA SER A 62 -42.22 2.64 18.00
C SER A 62 -42.98 1.45 17.37
N GLY A 63 -42.74 0.23 17.85
CA GLY A 63 -43.29 -0.98 17.26
C GLY A 63 -42.73 -1.32 15.86
N SER A 64 -41.62 -0.69 15.45
CA SER A 64 -41.03 -0.88 14.13
C SER A 64 -40.02 -2.02 14.14
N ILE A 65 -40.40 -3.16 13.58
CA ILE A 65 -39.51 -4.32 13.40
C ILE A 65 -38.34 -3.96 12.47
N ALA A 66 -38.55 -3.09 11.49
CA ALA A 66 -37.51 -2.67 10.56
C ALA A 66 -36.35 -1.93 11.30
N ILE A 67 -36.68 -1.03 12.25
CA ILE A 67 -35.65 -0.33 13.04
C ILE A 67 -34.92 -1.29 13.97
N VAL A 68 -35.62 -2.29 14.57
CA VAL A 68 -34.99 -3.30 15.40
C VAL A 68 -34.02 -4.15 14.58
N ALA A 69 -34.43 -4.60 13.39
CA ALA A 69 -33.58 -5.35 12.48
C ALA A 69 -32.33 -4.58 12.06
N ASP A 70 -32.49 -3.29 11.74
CA ASP A 70 -31.36 -2.38 11.40
C ASP A 70 -30.44 -2.16 12.63
N GLY A 71 -30.99 -2.13 13.85
CA GLY A 71 -30.22 -2.15 15.09
C GLY A 71 -29.35 -3.39 15.26
N ILE A 72 -29.89 -4.57 14.95
CA ILE A 72 -29.15 -5.84 14.98
C ILE A 72 -28.03 -5.83 13.90
N ASN A 73 -28.30 -5.26 12.74
CA ASN A 73 -27.30 -5.14 11.69
C ASN A 73 -26.07 -4.33 12.13
N ASN A 74 -26.25 -3.26 12.95
CA ASN A 74 -25.11 -2.53 13.51
C ASN A 74 -24.24 -3.36 14.46
N LEU A 75 -24.74 -4.47 14.99
CA LEU A 75 -23.91 -5.41 15.75
C LEU A 75 -22.96 -6.16 14.81
N ALA A 76 -23.44 -6.53 13.64
CA ALA A 76 -22.60 -7.15 12.59
C ALA A 76 -21.55 -6.14 12.06
N ASP A 77 -21.91 -4.85 11.90
CA ASP A 77 -20.98 -3.77 11.49
C ASP A 77 -19.85 -3.56 12.53
N GLY A 78 -20.11 -3.86 13.80
CA GLY A 78 -19.09 -3.88 14.84
C GLY A 78 -17.99 -4.92 14.61
N ALA A 79 -18.27 -5.97 13.82
CA ALA A 79 -17.29 -7.05 13.54
C ALA A 79 -16.09 -6.53 12.77
N SER A 80 -16.25 -5.60 11.81
CA SER A 80 -15.14 -4.99 11.07
C SER A 80 -14.19 -4.23 12.03
N SER A 81 -14.73 -3.51 13.02
CA SER A 81 -13.95 -2.82 14.06
C SER A 81 -13.22 -3.82 14.99
N ILE A 82 -13.83 -4.96 15.30
CA ILE A 82 -13.22 -6.01 16.10
C ILE A 82 -12.07 -6.66 15.34
N ILE A 83 -12.27 -7.00 14.06
CA ILE A 83 -11.23 -7.57 13.19
C ILE A 83 -10.04 -6.62 13.09
N THR A 84 -10.30 -5.32 12.90
CA THR A 84 -9.26 -4.29 12.86
C THR A 84 -8.49 -4.22 14.17
N LEU A 85 -9.18 -4.19 15.30
CA LEU A 85 -8.54 -4.15 16.63
C LEU A 85 -7.67 -5.39 16.89
N ILE A 86 -8.17 -6.59 16.57
CA ILE A 86 -7.44 -7.84 16.70
C ILE A 86 -6.26 -7.83 15.72
N GLY A 87 -6.47 -7.38 14.47
CA GLY A 87 -5.44 -7.25 13.46
C GLY A 87 -4.27 -6.40 13.93
N PHE A 88 -4.52 -5.22 14.47
CA PHE A 88 -3.47 -4.37 15.04
C PHE A 88 -2.76 -5.01 16.22
N LYS A 89 -3.50 -5.66 17.12
CA LYS A 89 -2.90 -6.36 18.27
C LYS A 89 -1.98 -7.50 17.84
N LEU A 90 -2.37 -8.28 16.83
CA LEU A 90 -1.56 -9.38 16.32
C LEU A 90 -0.39 -8.86 15.48
N ALA A 91 -0.61 -7.83 14.65
CA ALA A 91 0.43 -7.22 13.84
C ALA A 91 1.55 -6.57 14.68
N SER A 92 1.26 -6.13 15.89
CA SER A 92 2.23 -5.55 16.83
C SER A 92 3.02 -6.58 17.63
N MET A 93 2.79 -7.89 17.43
CA MET A 93 3.60 -8.93 18.07
C MET A 93 5.02 -8.90 17.52
N PRO A 94 6.04 -9.09 18.40
CA PRO A 94 7.43 -9.13 17.97
C PRO A 94 7.71 -10.35 17.10
N GLU A 95 8.92 -10.40 16.54
CA GLU A 95 9.48 -11.55 15.86
C GLU A 95 9.56 -12.75 16.81
N ASP A 96 9.28 -13.94 16.28
CA ASP A 96 9.41 -15.23 16.96
C ASP A 96 10.07 -16.28 16.05
N GLU A 97 10.20 -17.51 16.53
CA GLU A 97 10.87 -18.58 15.78
C GLU A 97 10.09 -18.98 14.49
N GLU A 98 8.76 -18.84 14.49
CA GLU A 98 7.92 -19.16 13.34
C GLU A 98 7.84 -17.97 12.34
N HIS A 99 7.93 -16.74 12.86
CA HIS A 99 7.83 -15.50 12.08
C HIS A 99 9.01 -14.56 12.35
N PRO A 100 10.21 -14.87 11.83
CA PRO A 100 11.45 -14.11 12.11
C PRO A 100 11.43 -12.68 11.57
N TYR A 101 10.54 -12.37 10.62
CA TYR A 101 10.34 -11.01 10.09
C TYR A 101 9.20 -10.24 10.78
N GLY A 102 8.60 -10.84 11.85
CA GLY A 102 7.49 -10.26 12.60
C GLY A 102 6.12 -10.51 11.99
N HIS A 103 5.10 -9.93 12.63
CA HIS A 103 3.69 -10.20 12.34
C HIS A 103 2.97 -9.05 11.62
N ALA A 104 3.69 -8.00 11.19
CA ALA A 104 3.08 -6.78 10.69
C ALA A 104 2.18 -6.97 9.45
N ARG A 105 2.39 -8.02 8.64
CA ARG A 105 1.51 -8.39 7.51
C ARG A 105 0.09 -8.80 7.93
N ILE A 106 -0.14 -9.15 9.19
CA ILE A 106 -1.48 -9.46 9.73
C ILE A 106 -2.42 -8.27 9.57
N GLU A 107 -1.91 -7.04 9.57
CA GLU A 107 -2.73 -5.85 9.30
C GLU A 107 -3.33 -5.86 7.90
N TYR A 108 -2.58 -6.28 6.88
CA TYR A 108 -3.11 -6.43 5.52
C TYR A 108 -4.17 -7.53 5.44
N LEU A 109 -3.95 -8.65 6.16
CA LEU A 109 -4.94 -9.73 6.26
C LEU A 109 -6.22 -9.26 6.96
N ALA A 110 -6.11 -8.45 8.01
CA ALA A 110 -7.26 -7.85 8.67
C ALA A 110 -8.03 -6.91 7.72
N GLY A 111 -7.33 -6.06 6.97
CA GLY A 111 -7.93 -5.22 5.93
C GLY A 111 -8.63 -6.05 4.85
N MET A 112 -8.01 -7.15 4.39
CA MET A 112 -8.60 -8.08 3.44
C MET A 112 -9.87 -8.75 4.00
N ALA A 113 -9.86 -9.17 5.26
CA ALA A 113 -11.03 -9.76 5.90
C ALA A 113 -12.23 -8.78 5.94
N VAL A 114 -11.97 -7.50 6.29
CA VAL A 114 -12.99 -6.44 6.23
C VAL A 114 -13.47 -6.22 4.79
N SER A 115 -12.58 -6.23 3.82
CA SER A 115 -12.94 -6.07 2.40
C SER A 115 -13.83 -7.20 1.87
N VAL A 116 -13.58 -8.45 2.32
CA VAL A 116 -14.45 -9.61 2.02
C VAL A 116 -15.82 -9.42 2.66
N MET A 117 -15.91 -8.91 3.88
CA MET A 117 -17.21 -8.59 4.52
C MET A 117 -17.97 -7.54 3.70
N ILE A 118 -17.30 -6.48 3.20
CA ILE A 118 -17.92 -5.49 2.32
C ILE A 118 -18.49 -6.13 1.05
N LEU A 119 -17.77 -7.08 0.43
CA LEU A 119 -18.29 -7.83 -0.72
C LEU A 119 -19.53 -8.65 -0.38
N MET A 120 -19.53 -9.30 0.78
CA MET A 120 -20.69 -10.09 1.24
C MET A 120 -21.91 -9.19 1.46
N VAL A 121 -21.73 -8.02 2.09
CA VAL A 121 -22.80 -7.02 2.27
C VAL A 121 -23.31 -6.51 0.93
N GLY A 122 -22.41 -6.17 -0.01
CA GLY A 122 -22.80 -5.74 -1.35
C GLY A 122 -23.61 -6.81 -2.10
N PHE A 123 -23.21 -8.07 -1.99
CA PHE A 123 -23.93 -9.21 -2.59
C PHE A 123 -25.33 -9.39 -1.97
N GLU A 124 -25.43 -9.36 -0.65
CA GLU A 124 -26.72 -9.51 0.07
C GLU A 124 -27.68 -8.37 -0.23
N LEU A 125 -27.16 -7.14 -0.26
CA LEU A 125 -27.93 -5.96 -0.65
C LEU A 125 -28.41 -6.07 -2.11
N GLY A 126 -27.58 -6.57 -3.02
CA GLY A 126 -27.94 -6.82 -4.42
C GLY A 126 -29.06 -7.82 -4.55
N LYS A 127 -28.95 -8.96 -3.85
CA LYS A 127 -29.98 -9.99 -3.81
C LYS A 127 -31.31 -9.47 -3.25
N SER A 128 -31.26 -8.75 -2.13
CA SER A 128 -32.45 -8.13 -1.52
C SER A 128 -33.09 -7.07 -2.42
N SER A 129 -32.27 -6.28 -3.12
CA SER A 129 -32.74 -5.27 -4.06
C SER A 129 -33.43 -5.88 -5.28
N ILE A 130 -32.90 -6.98 -5.81
CA ILE A 130 -33.54 -7.72 -6.90
C ILE A 130 -34.90 -8.28 -6.45
N ASP A 131 -34.96 -8.88 -5.26
CA ASP A 131 -36.24 -9.38 -4.73
C ASP A 131 -37.28 -8.25 -4.59
N LYS A 132 -36.89 -7.08 -4.09
CA LYS A 132 -37.78 -5.90 -4.01
C LYS A 132 -38.23 -5.35 -5.36
N ILE A 133 -37.45 -5.53 -6.44
CA ILE A 133 -37.88 -5.14 -7.79
C ILE A 133 -39.03 -6.03 -8.27
N PHE A 134 -38.95 -7.36 -7.99
CA PHE A 134 -39.97 -8.32 -8.42
C PHE A 134 -41.14 -8.43 -7.44
N ASN A 135 -40.90 -8.23 -6.16
CA ASN A 135 -41.88 -8.33 -5.07
C ASN A 135 -41.91 -6.99 -4.27
N PRO A 136 -42.43 -5.91 -4.87
CA PRO A 136 -42.41 -4.62 -4.20
C PRO A 136 -43.25 -4.67 -2.90
N SER A 137 -42.66 -4.25 -1.79
CA SER A 137 -43.33 -4.11 -0.50
C SER A 137 -43.37 -2.64 -0.11
N PRO A 138 -44.52 -2.10 0.36
CA PRO A 138 -44.60 -0.71 0.82
C PRO A 138 -43.65 -0.52 2.01
N LEU A 139 -42.90 0.59 1.97
CA LEU A 139 -42.08 1.01 3.11
C LEU A 139 -42.96 1.73 4.12
N ASP A 140 -42.90 1.30 5.37
CA ASP A 140 -43.63 1.96 6.48
C ASP A 140 -43.02 3.35 6.74
N PHE A 141 -43.76 4.39 6.36
CA PHE A 141 -43.35 5.76 6.62
C PHE A 141 -43.69 6.15 8.05
N SER A 142 -42.68 6.62 8.79
CA SER A 142 -42.85 7.27 10.10
C SER A 142 -41.77 8.33 10.28
N TRP A 143 -42.12 9.48 10.84
CA TRP A 143 -41.14 10.51 11.20
C TRP A 143 -40.11 10.02 12.20
N THR A 144 -40.45 9.05 13.05
CA THR A 144 -39.50 8.39 13.93
C THR A 144 -38.44 7.64 13.17
N VAL A 145 -38.81 6.90 12.10
CA VAL A 145 -37.87 6.22 11.19
C VAL A 145 -36.92 7.24 10.56
N VAL A 146 -37.45 8.33 10.01
CA VAL A 146 -36.64 9.38 9.36
C VAL A 146 -35.60 9.98 10.33
N ILE A 147 -36.01 10.34 11.55
CA ILE A 147 -35.10 10.91 12.55
C ILE A 147 -33.99 9.91 12.94
N VAL A 148 -34.34 8.64 13.16
CA VAL A 148 -33.38 7.59 13.51
C VAL A 148 -32.35 7.38 12.41
N LEU A 149 -32.80 7.33 11.13
CA LEU A 149 -31.91 7.20 9.97
C LEU A 149 -30.99 8.43 9.85
N LEU A 150 -31.45 9.64 10.07
CA LEU A 150 -30.63 10.85 10.03
C LEU A 150 -29.55 10.84 11.13
N ILE A 151 -29.89 10.43 12.34
CA ILE A 151 -28.92 10.30 13.45
C ILE A 151 -27.89 9.21 13.11
N ALA A 152 -28.34 8.06 12.58
CA ALA A 152 -27.45 6.98 12.17
C ALA A 152 -26.48 7.44 11.07
N ILE A 153 -26.98 8.15 10.04
CA ILE A 153 -26.15 8.75 8.97
C ILE A 153 -25.09 9.67 9.60
N ALA A 154 -25.46 10.57 10.50
CA ALA A 154 -24.52 11.52 11.13
C ALA A 154 -23.39 10.79 11.89
N ILE A 155 -23.72 9.76 12.66
CA ILE A 155 -22.73 8.95 13.41
C ILE A 155 -21.84 8.17 12.44
N LYS A 156 -22.41 7.53 11.42
CA LYS A 156 -21.65 6.74 10.42
C LYS A 156 -20.76 7.62 9.53
N VAL A 157 -21.20 8.83 9.18
CA VAL A 157 -20.36 9.83 8.47
C VAL A 157 -19.15 10.19 9.32
N TRP A 158 -19.38 10.50 10.60
CA TRP A 158 -18.29 10.80 11.52
C TRP A 158 -17.33 9.61 11.67
N GLN A 159 -17.84 8.39 11.82
CA GLN A 159 -17.05 7.15 11.94
C GLN A 159 -16.22 6.89 10.67
N ALA A 160 -16.81 7.06 9.47
CA ALA A 160 -16.12 6.93 8.20
C ALA A 160 -14.94 7.92 8.07
N ILE A 161 -15.20 9.20 8.36
CA ILE A 161 -14.17 10.24 8.31
C ILE A 161 -13.07 9.97 9.34
N PHE A 162 -13.43 9.55 10.55
CA PHE A 162 -12.51 9.22 11.62
C PHE A 162 -11.55 8.10 11.22
N ASN A 163 -12.09 6.96 10.78
CA ASN A 163 -11.29 5.80 10.40
C ASN A 163 -10.45 6.04 9.13
N ILE A 164 -11.03 6.65 8.08
CA ILE A 164 -10.28 6.95 6.84
C ILE A 164 -9.16 7.96 7.12
N SER A 165 -9.41 8.99 7.93
CA SER A 165 -8.38 9.98 8.27
C SER A 165 -7.24 9.37 9.10
N ALA A 166 -7.58 8.52 10.07
CA ALA A 166 -6.61 7.77 10.85
C ALA A 166 -5.81 6.82 9.95
N GLY A 167 -6.49 6.02 9.12
CA GLY A 167 -5.88 5.07 8.21
C GLY A 167 -4.90 5.72 7.24
N LYS A 168 -5.27 6.86 6.64
CA LYS A 168 -4.38 7.63 5.79
C LYS A 168 -3.17 8.21 6.55
N LYS A 169 -3.36 8.65 7.79
CA LYS A 169 -2.29 9.24 8.59
C LYS A 169 -1.22 8.24 8.99
N ILE A 170 -1.61 6.99 9.29
CA ILE A 170 -0.69 5.92 9.70
C ILE A 170 -0.43 4.88 8.59
N ASN A 171 -0.90 5.14 7.37
CA ASN A 171 -0.82 4.23 6.23
C ASN A 171 -1.36 2.81 6.55
N SER A 172 -2.59 2.75 7.10
CA SER A 172 -3.26 1.51 7.51
C SER A 172 -4.39 1.16 6.58
N LEU A 173 -4.23 0.08 5.81
CA LEU A 173 -5.28 -0.44 4.93
C LEU A 173 -6.46 -1.02 5.71
N ALA A 174 -6.22 -1.59 6.89
CA ALA A 174 -7.27 -2.11 7.76
C ALA A 174 -8.22 -0.97 8.24
N LEU A 175 -7.68 0.17 8.67
CA LEU A 175 -8.50 1.33 9.06
C LEU A 175 -9.21 1.97 7.86
N ILE A 176 -8.57 2.02 6.69
CA ILE A 176 -9.20 2.51 5.46
C ILE A 176 -10.37 1.60 5.08
N ALA A 177 -10.21 0.28 5.17
CA ALA A 177 -11.26 -0.68 4.90
C ALA A 177 -12.46 -0.50 5.86
N THR A 178 -12.21 -0.42 7.18
CA THR A 178 -13.26 -0.17 8.18
C THR A 178 -13.97 1.18 7.99
N GLY A 179 -13.22 2.21 7.61
CA GLY A 179 -13.81 3.51 7.29
C GLY A 179 -14.63 3.51 5.99
N THR A 180 -14.22 2.71 5.01
CA THR A 180 -14.96 2.50 3.75
C THR A 180 -16.25 1.73 3.99
N ASP A 181 -16.24 0.72 4.87
CA ASP A 181 -17.42 0.01 5.35
C ASP A 181 -18.45 1.01 5.92
N SER A 182 -18.03 1.84 6.90
CA SER A 182 -18.89 2.89 7.46
C SER A 182 -19.40 3.89 6.41
N ARG A 183 -18.60 4.22 5.39
CA ARG A 183 -19.03 5.09 4.27
C ARG A 183 -20.09 4.40 3.41
N ASN A 184 -19.94 3.13 3.14
CA ASN A 184 -20.90 2.34 2.36
C ASN A 184 -22.24 2.24 3.10
N ASP A 185 -22.22 2.11 4.43
CA ASP A 185 -23.40 2.16 5.29
C ASP A 185 -24.14 3.50 5.18
N VAL A 186 -23.40 4.62 5.15
CA VAL A 186 -23.98 5.95 4.91
C VAL A 186 -24.71 6.01 3.58
N ILE A 187 -24.09 5.54 2.51
CA ILE A 187 -24.67 5.56 1.15
C ILE A 187 -25.92 4.70 1.11
N SER A 188 -25.85 3.48 1.65
CA SER A 188 -26.99 2.56 1.75
C SER A 188 -28.16 3.19 2.53
N THR A 189 -27.87 3.78 3.71
CA THR A 189 -28.88 4.41 4.56
C THR A 189 -29.50 5.65 3.91
N ILE A 190 -28.73 6.47 3.18
CA ILE A 190 -29.25 7.62 2.43
C ILE A 190 -30.22 7.15 1.34
N VAL A 191 -29.88 6.06 0.63
CA VAL A 191 -30.75 5.50 -0.41
C VAL A 191 -32.04 4.93 0.17
N VAL A 192 -31.96 4.23 1.31
CA VAL A 192 -33.16 3.77 2.04
C VAL A 192 -34.03 4.96 2.43
N LEU A 193 -33.44 6.03 3.00
CA LEU A 193 -34.15 7.24 3.38
C LEU A 193 -34.81 7.91 2.17
N ALA A 194 -34.10 8.01 1.04
CA ALA A 194 -34.65 8.54 -0.19
C ALA A 194 -35.82 7.69 -0.72
N GLY A 195 -35.69 6.36 -0.67
CA GLY A 195 -36.77 5.44 -1.04
C GLY A 195 -38.02 5.61 -0.19
N VAL A 196 -37.84 5.73 1.14
CA VAL A 196 -38.94 5.99 2.09
C VAL A 196 -39.64 7.32 1.78
N LEU A 197 -38.89 8.39 1.56
CA LEU A 197 -39.45 9.73 1.26
C LEU A 197 -40.15 9.76 -0.12
N VAL A 198 -39.54 9.22 -1.16
CA VAL A 198 -40.12 9.16 -2.49
C VAL A 198 -41.37 8.27 -2.49
N GLY A 199 -41.32 7.13 -1.84
CA GLY A 199 -42.49 6.26 -1.69
C GLY A 199 -43.66 6.93 -1.00
N HIS A 200 -43.39 7.74 0.04
CA HIS A 200 -44.43 8.47 0.76
C HIS A 200 -45.03 9.64 -0.04
N PHE A 201 -44.19 10.46 -0.67
CA PHE A 201 -44.66 11.67 -1.33
C PHE A 201 -45.18 11.44 -2.78
N PHE A 202 -44.61 10.45 -3.49
CA PHE A 202 -44.91 10.23 -4.91
C PHE A 202 -45.64 8.92 -5.18
N ASN A 203 -45.88 8.07 -4.20
CA ASN A 203 -46.44 6.71 -4.35
C ASN A 203 -45.72 5.84 -5.38
N VAL A 204 -44.41 6.01 -5.55
CA VAL A 204 -43.57 5.26 -6.47
C VAL A 204 -42.54 4.43 -5.66
N GLN A 205 -42.47 3.14 -5.92
CA GLN A 205 -41.53 2.25 -5.26
C GLN A 205 -40.26 2.11 -6.14
N ILE A 206 -39.22 2.87 -5.80
CA ILE A 206 -37.93 2.90 -6.53
C ILE A 206 -36.77 2.33 -5.69
N ASP A 207 -37.05 1.94 -4.44
CA ASP A 207 -36.04 1.47 -3.49
C ASP A 207 -35.25 0.26 -3.97
N GLY A 208 -35.89 -0.68 -4.68
CA GLY A 208 -35.21 -1.84 -5.28
C GLY A 208 -34.19 -1.45 -6.35
N ILE A 209 -34.53 -0.50 -7.24
CA ILE A 209 -33.60 -0.05 -8.30
C ILE A 209 -32.43 0.74 -7.71
N LEU A 210 -32.73 1.66 -6.79
CA LEU A 210 -31.71 2.44 -6.08
C LEU A 210 -30.81 1.53 -5.24
N GLY A 211 -31.39 0.56 -4.55
CA GLY A 211 -30.64 -0.45 -3.76
C GLY A 211 -29.70 -1.28 -4.63
N LEU A 212 -30.13 -1.68 -5.84
CA LEU A 212 -29.28 -2.42 -6.78
C LEU A 212 -28.08 -1.59 -7.27
N ALA A 213 -28.28 -0.29 -7.54
CA ALA A 213 -27.20 0.61 -7.93
C ALA A 213 -26.15 0.77 -6.81
N VAL A 214 -26.63 0.92 -5.56
CA VAL A 214 -25.75 0.98 -4.38
C VAL A 214 -25.03 -0.35 -4.16
N ALA A 215 -25.71 -1.47 -4.29
CA ALA A 215 -25.11 -2.80 -4.16
C ALA A 215 -23.94 -2.98 -5.15
N ALA A 216 -24.11 -2.58 -6.40
CA ALA A 216 -23.06 -2.61 -7.42
C ALA A 216 -21.87 -1.71 -7.04
N PHE A 217 -22.12 -0.52 -6.49
CA PHE A 217 -21.08 0.39 -6.02
C PHE A 217 -20.31 -0.20 -4.82
N ILE A 218 -21.02 -0.77 -3.83
CA ILE A 218 -20.40 -1.41 -2.64
C ILE A 218 -19.57 -2.61 -3.07
N PHE A 219 -20.08 -3.45 -3.97
CA PHE A 219 -19.37 -4.60 -4.50
C PHE A 219 -18.09 -4.20 -5.22
N TRP A 220 -18.15 -3.17 -6.07
CA TRP A 220 -16.95 -2.62 -6.72
C TRP A 220 -15.94 -2.07 -5.72
N SER A 221 -16.39 -1.34 -4.71
CA SER A 221 -15.55 -0.83 -3.62
C SER A 221 -14.82 -1.95 -2.88
N GLY A 222 -15.51 -3.06 -2.58
CA GLY A 222 -14.91 -4.23 -1.96
C GLY A 222 -13.82 -4.88 -2.83
N ILE A 223 -14.04 -4.98 -4.15
CA ILE A 223 -13.03 -5.49 -5.09
C ILE A 223 -11.78 -4.60 -5.09
N CYS A 224 -11.95 -3.28 -5.13
CA CYS A 224 -10.83 -2.34 -5.08
C CYS A 224 -10.01 -2.51 -3.79
N LEU A 225 -10.67 -2.57 -2.64
CA LEU A 225 -10.02 -2.77 -1.35
C LEU A 225 -9.28 -4.12 -1.25
N ILE A 226 -9.85 -5.20 -1.80
CA ILE A 226 -9.14 -6.50 -1.86
C ILE A 226 -7.86 -6.37 -2.68
N ARG A 227 -7.91 -5.71 -3.83
CA ARG A 227 -6.70 -5.48 -4.65
C ARG A 227 -5.64 -4.68 -3.90
N GLU A 228 -6.05 -3.61 -3.21
CA GLU A 228 -5.14 -2.78 -2.41
C GLU A 228 -4.52 -3.55 -1.23
N THR A 229 -5.26 -4.45 -0.57
CA THR A 229 -4.75 -5.24 0.55
C THR A 229 -3.91 -6.44 0.13
N ILE A 230 -4.13 -6.99 -1.07
CA ILE A 230 -3.34 -8.09 -1.61
C ILE A 230 -2.02 -7.59 -2.21
N SER A 231 -2.00 -6.39 -2.81
CA SER A 231 -0.82 -5.84 -3.49
C SER A 231 0.46 -5.89 -2.64
N PRO A 232 0.48 -5.40 -1.38
CA PRO A 232 1.65 -5.50 -0.51
C PRO A 232 2.05 -6.94 -0.16
N LEU A 233 1.07 -7.88 -0.12
CA LEU A 233 1.35 -9.29 0.16
C LEU A 233 2.05 -9.98 -1.01
N LEU A 234 1.73 -9.58 -2.24
CA LEU A 234 2.37 -10.08 -3.47
C LEU A 234 3.75 -9.44 -3.73
N GLY A 235 4.09 -8.36 -3.02
CA GLY A 235 5.33 -7.61 -3.24
C GLY A 235 5.10 -6.47 -4.23
N GLU A 236 4.45 -5.41 -3.79
CA GLU A 236 4.31 -4.19 -4.60
C GLU A 236 5.64 -3.45 -4.72
N ALA A 237 5.77 -2.66 -5.79
CA ALA A 237 6.94 -1.80 -5.98
C ALA A 237 7.06 -0.81 -4.80
N PRO A 238 8.29 -0.50 -4.37
CA PRO A 238 8.52 0.46 -3.30
C PRO A 238 8.06 1.87 -3.70
N ASP A 239 7.84 2.72 -2.69
CA ASP A 239 7.54 4.13 -2.89
C ASP A 239 8.73 4.84 -3.55
N ASP A 240 8.47 5.59 -4.62
CA ASP A 240 9.49 6.36 -5.35
C ASP A 240 10.27 7.32 -4.42
N GLU A 241 9.61 7.88 -3.38
CA GLU A 241 10.25 8.74 -2.39
C GLU A 241 11.28 7.98 -1.55
N LEU A 242 10.96 6.75 -1.11
CA LEU A 242 11.88 5.89 -0.36
C LEU A 242 13.11 5.53 -1.20
N VAL A 243 12.90 5.15 -2.45
CA VAL A 243 13.96 4.82 -3.41
C VAL A 243 14.90 6.00 -3.60
N GLN A 244 14.34 7.19 -3.83
CA GLN A 244 15.13 8.41 -4.01
C GLN A 244 15.93 8.76 -2.74
N GLN A 245 15.34 8.63 -1.55
CA GLN A 245 16.04 8.89 -0.29
C GLN A 245 17.22 7.95 -0.07
N ILE A 246 17.04 6.64 -0.33
CA ILE A 246 18.14 5.65 -0.24
C ILE A 246 19.27 6.05 -1.20
N HIS A 247 18.92 6.36 -2.45
CA HIS A 247 19.86 6.75 -3.49
C HIS A 247 20.64 8.01 -3.12
N GLU A 248 19.95 9.08 -2.70
CA GLU A 248 20.59 10.33 -2.30
C GLU A 248 21.48 10.16 -1.07
N MET A 249 21.10 9.30 -0.12
CA MET A 249 21.89 9.09 1.09
C MET A 249 23.17 8.31 0.78
N ALA A 250 23.12 7.28 -0.04
CA ALA A 250 24.29 6.49 -0.41
C ALA A 250 25.30 7.31 -1.24
N LEU A 251 24.84 8.11 -2.20
CA LEU A 251 25.70 8.94 -3.06
C LEU A 251 26.32 10.15 -2.34
N LYS A 252 25.95 10.47 -1.09
CA LYS A 252 26.60 11.54 -0.31
C LYS A 252 27.99 11.17 0.18
N TYR A 253 28.34 9.91 0.18
CA TYR A 253 29.62 9.45 0.70
C TYR A 253 30.72 9.54 -0.35
N ASP A 254 31.81 10.20 0.01
CA ASP A 254 33.00 10.25 -0.82
C ASP A 254 33.57 8.83 -0.98
N GLY A 255 33.79 8.39 -2.22
CA GLY A 255 34.24 7.04 -2.54
C GLY A 255 33.15 6.10 -3.09
N VAL A 256 31.87 6.47 -3.01
CA VAL A 256 30.78 5.80 -3.72
C VAL A 256 30.79 6.24 -5.18
N MET A 257 31.00 5.29 -6.09
CA MET A 257 31.04 5.54 -7.53
C MET A 257 29.69 5.42 -8.20
N GLY A 258 28.87 4.50 -7.70
CA GLY A 258 27.54 4.22 -8.20
C GLY A 258 26.76 3.32 -7.24
N ILE A 259 25.47 3.21 -7.50
CA ILE A 259 24.58 2.29 -6.80
C ILE A 259 23.62 1.65 -7.79
N HIS A 260 23.36 0.37 -7.61
CA HIS A 260 22.47 -0.42 -8.45
C HIS A 260 21.79 -1.54 -7.66
N ASP A 261 20.93 -2.31 -8.28
CA ASP A 261 20.23 -3.48 -7.73
C ASP A 261 19.55 -3.24 -6.39
N LEU A 262 18.91 -2.06 -6.27
CA LEU A 262 18.09 -1.79 -5.10
C LEU A 262 16.85 -2.67 -5.11
N VAL A 263 16.74 -3.57 -4.14
CA VAL A 263 15.57 -4.40 -3.89
C VAL A 263 14.97 -4.03 -2.54
N VAL A 264 13.67 -3.78 -2.50
CA VAL A 264 12.95 -3.40 -1.28
C VAL A 264 11.84 -4.41 -1.01
N HIS A 265 11.86 -5.00 0.18
CA HIS A 265 10.87 -5.95 0.64
C HIS A 265 10.02 -5.35 1.75
N ASN A 266 8.70 -5.30 1.53
CA ASN A 266 7.73 -4.86 2.52
C ASN A 266 7.15 -6.06 3.28
N TYR A 267 7.50 -6.19 4.56
CA TYR A 267 6.95 -7.20 5.47
C TYR A 267 5.82 -6.67 6.35
N GLY A 268 5.24 -5.56 5.98
CA GLY A 268 4.15 -4.92 6.70
C GLY A 268 4.51 -3.51 7.15
N PRO A 269 3.55 -2.77 7.67
CA PRO A 269 3.77 -1.38 8.04
C PRO A 269 4.89 -1.23 9.08
N GLY A 270 5.92 -0.44 8.72
CA GLY A 270 7.08 -0.21 9.56
C GLY A 270 8.11 -1.36 9.62
N LYS A 271 7.98 -2.37 8.74
CA LYS A 271 8.92 -3.48 8.59
C LYS A 271 9.35 -3.59 7.13
N VAL A 272 10.38 -2.84 6.78
CA VAL A 272 10.94 -2.78 5.43
C VAL A 272 12.39 -3.24 5.47
N PHE A 273 12.76 -4.10 4.51
CA PHE A 273 14.11 -4.59 4.28
C PHE A 273 14.55 -4.17 2.89
N ALA A 274 15.78 -3.74 2.76
CA ALA A 274 16.35 -3.38 1.48
C ALA A 274 17.73 -4.01 1.29
N SER A 275 18.04 -4.38 0.07
CA SER A 275 19.41 -4.68 -0.36
C SER A 275 19.80 -3.73 -1.47
N ILE A 276 21.05 -3.32 -1.49
CA ILE A 276 21.61 -2.36 -2.45
C ILE A 276 23.04 -2.76 -2.79
N HIS A 277 23.45 -2.56 -4.02
CA HIS A 277 24.83 -2.69 -4.46
C HIS A 277 25.50 -1.31 -4.52
N ILE A 278 26.72 -1.22 -4.01
CA ILE A 278 27.51 0.02 -3.94
C ILE A 278 28.83 -0.20 -4.67
N GLU A 279 29.03 0.54 -5.75
CA GLU A 279 30.29 0.53 -6.51
C GLU A 279 31.34 1.37 -5.78
N VAL A 280 32.54 0.78 -5.60
CA VAL A 280 33.70 1.42 -4.97
C VAL A 280 34.95 1.24 -5.83
N ASP A 281 35.97 2.11 -5.71
CA ASP A 281 37.24 1.95 -6.42
C ASP A 281 38.04 0.78 -5.85
N SER A 282 38.35 -0.19 -6.68
CA SER A 282 39.17 -1.37 -6.30
C SER A 282 40.61 -1.02 -5.88
N ALA A 283 41.08 0.20 -6.17
CA ALA A 283 42.39 0.68 -5.74
C ALA A 283 42.43 1.18 -4.30
N VAL A 284 41.28 1.37 -3.67
CA VAL A 284 41.16 1.72 -2.23
C VAL A 284 41.30 0.44 -1.40
N ASP A 285 41.84 0.58 -0.18
CA ASP A 285 41.95 -0.56 0.75
C ASP A 285 40.55 -1.13 1.06
N ILE A 286 40.44 -2.44 0.99
CA ILE A 286 39.15 -3.14 1.15
C ILE A 286 38.50 -2.88 2.52
N MET A 287 39.33 -2.70 3.56
CA MET A 287 38.81 -2.42 4.91
C MET A 287 38.27 -1.00 5.01
N GLU A 288 38.88 -0.04 4.32
CA GLU A 288 38.41 1.33 4.25
C GLU A 288 37.10 1.42 3.47
N SER A 289 37.03 0.76 2.32
CA SER A 289 35.79 0.70 1.54
C SER A 289 34.66 0.00 2.29
N HIS A 290 34.96 -1.10 2.99
CA HIS A 290 33.98 -1.82 3.80
C HIS A 290 33.45 -0.98 4.96
N ASP A 291 34.31 -0.24 5.65
CA ASP A 291 33.93 0.64 6.78
C ASP A 291 32.99 1.77 6.31
N MET A 292 33.24 2.32 5.12
CA MET A 292 32.36 3.30 4.47
C MET A 292 30.98 2.70 4.17
N VAL A 293 30.93 1.49 3.57
CA VAL A 293 29.68 0.81 3.24
C VAL A 293 28.88 0.48 4.50
N ASP A 294 29.53 0.03 5.58
CA ASP A 294 28.90 -0.24 6.88
C ASP A 294 28.29 1.04 7.51
N LEU A 295 28.96 2.19 7.33
CA LEU A 295 28.41 3.50 7.75
C LEU A 295 27.16 3.87 6.93
N ILE A 296 27.19 3.65 5.63
CA ILE A 296 26.01 3.89 4.75
C ILE A 296 24.83 3.03 5.20
N GLU A 297 25.03 1.73 5.43
CA GLU A 297 23.98 0.84 5.95
C GLU A 297 23.36 1.36 7.25
N LYS A 298 24.21 1.76 8.21
CA LYS A 298 23.78 2.24 9.52
C LYS A 298 23.02 3.57 9.42
N ASP A 299 23.49 4.50 8.60
CA ASP A 299 22.86 5.81 8.44
C ASP A 299 21.51 5.69 7.74
N ILE A 300 21.42 4.94 6.64
CA ILE A 300 20.15 4.70 5.95
C ILE A 300 19.17 3.99 6.89
N SER A 301 19.64 2.94 7.60
CA SER A 301 18.79 2.18 8.51
C SER A 301 18.22 3.05 9.63
N LYS A 302 19.03 3.96 10.17
CA LYS A 302 18.65 4.85 11.27
C LYS A 302 17.70 5.98 10.80
N GLU A 303 18.03 6.64 9.69
CA GLU A 303 17.25 7.78 9.19
C GLU A 303 15.89 7.36 8.63
N LEU A 304 15.84 6.25 7.89
CA LEU A 304 14.63 5.78 7.23
C LEU A 304 13.88 4.73 8.06
N ASN A 305 14.44 4.26 9.18
CA ASN A 305 13.89 3.19 10.02
C ASN A 305 13.57 1.92 9.23
N ILE A 306 14.51 1.50 8.36
CA ILE A 306 14.45 0.27 7.57
C ILE A 306 15.70 -0.56 7.86
N LEU A 307 15.70 -1.84 7.51
CA LEU A 307 16.90 -2.67 7.59
C LEU A 307 17.52 -2.77 6.21
N VAL A 308 18.75 -2.25 6.06
CA VAL A 308 19.48 -2.26 4.78
C VAL A 308 20.68 -3.22 4.88
N THR A 309 20.94 -3.93 3.80
CA THR A 309 22.18 -4.69 3.58
C THR A 309 22.78 -4.21 2.26
N ALA A 310 24.04 -3.76 2.28
CA ALA A 310 24.75 -3.33 1.10
C ALA A 310 25.78 -4.38 0.65
N HIS A 311 25.75 -4.71 -0.63
CA HIS A 311 26.82 -5.45 -1.29
C HIS A 311 27.83 -4.45 -1.86
N MET A 312 29.12 -4.72 -1.64
CA MET A 312 30.18 -3.86 -2.14
C MET A 312 30.76 -4.43 -3.44
N ASP A 313 30.68 -3.64 -4.53
CA ASP A 313 31.19 -4.01 -5.84
C ASP A 313 32.47 -3.22 -6.19
N PRO A 314 33.65 -3.84 -6.13
CA PRO A 314 34.91 -3.18 -6.46
C PRO A 314 35.07 -3.04 -7.96
N ILE A 315 35.21 -1.79 -8.43
CA ILE A 315 35.38 -1.42 -9.84
C ILE A 315 36.84 -1.05 -10.09
N ASP A 316 37.49 -1.67 -11.09
CA ASP A 316 38.81 -1.26 -11.55
C ASP A 316 38.71 -0.02 -12.45
N THR A 317 38.98 1.14 -11.87
CA THR A 317 38.96 2.43 -12.58
C THR A 317 40.19 2.66 -13.46
N LYS A 318 41.24 1.84 -13.29
CA LYS A 318 42.54 1.99 -14.01
C LYS A 318 42.68 1.09 -15.19
N ASP A 319 41.74 0.19 -15.46
CA ASP A 319 41.77 -0.66 -16.67
C ASP A 319 41.65 0.22 -17.95
N PRO A 320 42.65 0.22 -18.82
CA PRO A 320 42.65 1.07 -20.00
C PRO A 320 41.54 0.73 -21.01
N ASN A 321 40.93 -0.44 -20.90
CA ASN A 321 39.85 -0.89 -21.78
C ASN A 321 38.48 -0.47 -21.28
N ARG A 322 38.36 -0.06 -19.98
CA ARG A 322 37.06 0.26 -19.36
C ARG A 322 36.35 1.37 -20.10
N GLU A 323 37.03 2.50 -20.31
CA GLU A 323 36.43 3.67 -20.95
C GLU A 323 36.02 3.42 -22.42
N PRO A 324 36.89 2.80 -23.30
CA PRO A 324 36.47 2.42 -24.64
C PRO A 324 35.29 1.45 -24.69
N ILE A 325 35.25 0.44 -23.81
CA ILE A 325 34.14 -0.51 -23.72
C ILE A 325 32.86 0.16 -23.24
N SER A 326 32.95 1.02 -22.23
CA SER A 326 31.83 1.82 -21.76
C SER A 326 31.18 2.63 -22.88
N HIS A 327 31.99 3.32 -23.69
CA HIS A 327 31.51 4.05 -24.87
C HIS A 327 30.82 3.14 -25.89
N ILE A 328 31.37 1.98 -26.18
CA ILE A 328 30.76 1.01 -27.09
C ILE A 328 29.40 0.56 -26.57
N ILE A 329 29.30 0.28 -25.25
CA ILE A 329 28.04 -0.13 -24.64
C ILE A 329 27.01 1.01 -24.73
N VAL A 330 27.38 2.22 -24.29
CA VAL A 330 26.49 3.39 -24.29
C VAL A 330 25.95 3.70 -25.68
N ASP A 331 26.86 3.76 -26.68
CA ASP A 331 26.48 4.05 -28.07
C ASP A 331 25.56 2.97 -28.65
N THR A 332 25.83 1.70 -28.30
CA THR A 332 25.02 0.59 -28.79
C THR A 332 23.62 0.56 -28.15
N ILE A 333 23.53 0.76 -26.84
CA ILE A 333 22.22 0.74 -26.14
C ILE A 333 21.37 1.97 -26.47
N ALA A 334 22.00 3.12 -26.81
CA ALA A 334 21.28 4.32 -27.23
C ALA A 334 20.45 4.12 -28.50
N GLU A 335 20.81 3.15 -29.34
CA GLU A 335 20.11 2.78 -30.58
C GLU A 335 18.98 1.75 -30.33
N MET A 336 18.85 1.23 -29.07
CA MET A 336 17.92 0.15 -28.73
C MET A 336 16.73 0.69 -27.92
N ASP A 337 15.51 0.52 -28.43
CA ASP A 337 14.30 0.87 -27.71
C ASP A 337 14.05 -0.09 -26.54
N GLY A 338 13.91 0.47 -25.33
CA GLY A 338 13.64 -0.30 -24.13
C GLY A 338 14.87 -0.78 -23.34
N VAL A 339 16.11 -0.51 -23.79
CA VAL A 339 17.33 -0.65 -22.97
C VAL A 339 17.63 0.70 -22.34
N LEU A 340 17.71 0.75 -21.01
CA LEU A 340 17.72 2.00 -20.25
C LEU A 340 19.12 2.45 -19.84
N SER A 341 19.93 1.51 -19.35
CA SER A 341 21.27 1.77 -18.82
C SER A 341 22.05 0.47 -18.69
N TYR A 342 23.30 0.59 -18.28
CA TYR A 342 24.12 -0.53 -17.83
C TYR A 342 24.81 -0.18 -16.52
N HIS A 343 25.25 -1.20 -15.76
CA HIS A 343 26.05 -1.06 -14.54
C HIS A 343 26.95 -2.27 -14.32
N ASP A 344 27.77 -2.25 -13.26
CA ASP A 344 28.72 -3.31 -12.87
C ASP A 344 29.67 -3.76 -13.99
N LEU A 345 30.22 -2.79 -14.75
CA LEU A 345 31.18 -3.12 -15.82
C LEU A 345 32.50 -3.59 -15.23
N ARG A 346 32.79 -4.87 -15.39
CA ARG A 346 34.03 -5.54 -14.97
C ARG A 346 34.74 -6.16 -16.13
N ILE A 347 36.07 -5.94 -16.24
CA ILE A 347 36.94 -6.55 -17.24
C ILE A 347 37.83 -7.55 -16.52
N VAL A 348 37.58 -8.84 -16.74
CA VAL A 348 38.26 -9.92 -16.03
C VAL A 348 39.19 -10.69 -16.98
N PRO A 349 40.50 -10.42 -16.90
CA PRO A 349 41.49 -11.12 -17.75
C PRO A 349 41.54 -12.61 -17.40
N GLY A 350 41.44 -13.46 -18.42
CA GLY A 350 41.61 -14.89 -18.33
C GLY A 350 42.85 -15.40 -19.10
N LYS A 351 43.15 -16.70 -19.03
CA LYS A 351 44.29 -17.28 -19.67
C LYS A 351 44.17 -17.35 -21.23
N THR A 352 42.95 -17.44 -21.72
CA THR A 352 42.64 -17.62 -23.15
C THR A 352 41.83 -16.47 -23.73
N HIS A 353 41.07 -15.80 -22.92
CA HIS A 353 40.19 -14.70 -23.30
C HIS A 353 39.95 -13.79 -22.07
N THR A 354 39.41 -12.60 -22.31
CA THR A 354 39.02 -11.65 -21.27
C THR A 354 37.50 -11.57 -21.24
N ASN A 355 36.90 -11.74 -20.06
CA ASN A 355 35.47 -11.55 -19.92
C ASN A 355 35.17 -10.07 -19.69
N VAL A 356 34.23 -9.55 -20.44
CA VAL A 356 33.61 -8.25 -20.23
C VAL A 356 32.22 -8.52 -19.62
N ILE A 357 32.10 -8.29 -18.33
CA ILE A 357 30.92 -8.60 -17.52
C ILE A 357 30.24 -7.29 -17.24
N PHE A 358 28.94 -7.23 -17.48
CA PHE A 358 28.10 -6.07 -17.14
C PHE A 358 26.61 -6.44 -17.17
N ASP A 359 25.81 -5.68 -16.45
CA ASP A 359 24.37 -5.86 -16.38
C ASP A 359 23.66 -4.78 -17.18
N LEU A 360 22.59 -5.17 -17.88
CA LEU A 360 21.77 -4.28 -18.70
C LEU A 360 20.41 -4.10 -18.05
N VAL A 361 20.07 -2.86 -17.76
CA VAL A 361 18.75 -2.49 -17.26
C VAL A 361 17.80 -2.32 -18.43
N ILE A 362 16.77 -3.15 -18.49
CA ILE A 362 15.74 -3.11 -19.53
C ILE A 362 14.38 -2.71 -18.96
N SER A 363 13.60 -2.00 -19.77
CA SER A 363 12.19 -1.72 -19.44
C SER A 363 11.37 -3.01 -19.46
N PRO A 364 10.35 -3.16 -18.58
CA PRO A 364 9.38 -4.25 -18.69
C PRO A 364 8.66 -4.32 -20.06
N GLU A 365 8.62 -3.20 -20.77
CA GLU A 365 7.98 -3.05 -22.07
C GLU A 365 8.97 -3.27 -23.25
N CYS A 366 10.24 -3.62 -22.96
CA CYS A 366 11.26 -3.86 -23.98
C CYS A 366 10.83 -4.99 -24.92
N LYS A 367 10.72 -4.68 -26.21
CA LYS A 367 10.28 -5.63 -27.24
C LYS A 367 11.43 -6.37 -27.90
N THR A 368 12.66 -5.86 -27.78
CA THR A 368 13.84 -6.47 -28.39
C THR A 368 14.22 -7.73 -27.61
N PRO A 369 14.34 -8.88 -28.26
CA PRO A 369 14.75 -10.11 -27.58
C PRO A 369 16.13 -9.98 -26.93
N LYS A 370 16.25 -10.45 -25.67
CA LYS A 370 17.53 -10.45 -24.94
C LYS A 370 18.70 -11.07 -25.73
N SER A 371 18.42 -12.12 -26.53
CA SER A 371 19.40 -12.76 -27.39
C SER A 371 19.92 -11.84 -28.50
N GLU A 372 19.07 -10.99 -29.06
CA GLU A 372 19.45 -10.03 -30.12
C GLU A 372 20.32 -8.91 -29.55
N ILE A 373 19.93 -8.37 -28.37
CA ILE A 373 20.73 -7.38 -27.64
C ILE A 373 22.11 -7.93 -27.32
N LYS A 374 22.17 -9.16 -26.77
CA LYS A 374 23.43 -9.84 -26.45
C LYS A 374 24.31 -10.07 -27.71
N GLN A 375 23.72 -10.49 -28.83
CA GLN A 375 24.46 -10.70 -30.08
C GLN A 375 25.06 -9.40 -30.61
N LEU A 376 24.32 -8.30 -30.61
CA LEU A 376 24.77 -7.02 -31.12
C LEU A 376 25.92 -6.45 -30.27
N LEU A 377 25.77 -6.43 -28.94
CA LEU A 377 26.83 -5.99 -28.03
C LEU A 377 28.09 -6.89 -28.13
N SER A 378 27.91 -8.21 -28.12
CA SER A 378 29.02 -9.14 -28.27
C SER A 378 29.80 -8.92 -29.59
N LYS A 379 29.08 -8.65 -30.69
CA LYS A 379 29.69 -8.33 -31.96
C LYS A 379 30.50 -7.02 -31.90
N LYS A 380 29.93 -5.95 -31.37
CA LYS A 380 30.59 -4.64 -31.26
C LYS A 380 31.83 -4.69 -30.37
N ILE A 381 31.77 -5.41 -29.23
CA ILE A 381 32.92 -5.56 -28.34
C ILE A 381 33.99 -6.46 -28.94
N SER A 382 33.63 -7.53 -29.67
CA SER A 382 34.62 -8.37 -30.40
C SER A 382 35.25 -7.64 -31.58
N GLU A 383 34.59 -6.68 -32.20
CA GLU A 383 35.19 -5.80 -33.23
C GLU A 383 36.28 -4.89 -32.62
N TYR A 384 36.15 -4.50 -31.34
CA TYR A 384 37.19 -3.77 -30.61
C TYR A 384 38.37 -4.68 -30.25
N ASN A 385 38.10 -5.90 -29.74
CA ASN A 385 39.12 -6.88 -29.41
C ASN A 385 38.54 -8.30 -29.51
N GLU A 386 39.07 -9.14 -30.44
CA GLU A 386 38.59 -10.50 -30.68
C GLU A 386 38.72 -11.44 -29.49
N THR A 387 39.57 -11.12 -28.50
CA THR A 387 39.72 -11.91 -27.26
C THR A 387 38.73 -11.55 -26.18
N PHE A 388 37.86 -10.57 -26.40
CA PHE A 388 36.87 -10.12 -25.43
C PHE A 388 35.56 -10.82 -25.63
N PHE A 389 35.04 -11.41 -24.53
CA PHE A 389 33.77 -12.15 -24.47
C PHE A 389 32.79 -11.49 -23.52
N CYS A 390 31.61 -11.18 -24.01
CA CYS A 390 30.56 -10.56 -23.19
C CYS A 390 29.84 -11.59 -22.32
N VAL A 391 29.78 -11.28 -21.06
CA VAL A 391 28.88 -11.92 -20.08
C VAL A 391 27.88 -10.84 -19.67
N ILE A 392 26.64 -10.98 -20.12
CA ILE A 392 25.61 -9.96 -19.94
C ILE A 392 24.45 -10.57 -19.18
N ASP A 393 24.13 -9.99 -18.01
CA ASP A 393 22.93 -10.24 -17.30
C ASP A 393 21.89 -9.13 -17.55
N PHE A 394 20.60 -9.42 -17.33
CA PHE A 394 19.52 -8.51 -17.69
C PHE A 394 18.62 -8.26 -16.50
N ASP A 395 18.64 -7.03 -16.02
CA ASP A 395 17.76 -6.55 -14.97
C ASP A 395 16.54 -5.85 -15.53
N ILE A 396 15.39 -6.15 -14.94
CA ILE A 396 14.15 -5.49 -15.31
C ILE A 396 13.93 -4.34 -14.35
N ASN A 397 13.88 -3.13 -14.90
CA ASN A 397 13.62 -1.96 -14.08
C ASN A 397 12.15 -1.86 -13.67
N TYR A 398 11.84 -2.24 -12.44
CA TYR A 398 10.54 -2.01 -11.81
C TYR A 398 10.49 -0.70 -11.01
N ILE A 399 11.63 -0.05 -10.82
CA ILE A 399 11.77 1.17 -10.01
C ILE A 399 11.94 2.36 -10.95
N LYS A 400 11.04 3.33 -10.87
CA LYS A 400 11.17 4.59 -11.61
C LYS A 400 12.11 5.51 -10.86
N VAL A 401 13.42 5.37 -11.06
CA VAL A 401 14.35 6.41 -10.61
C VAL A 401 14.15 7.63 -11.51
N CYS A 402 13.68 8.73 -10.95
CA CYS A 402 13.65 10.01 -11.68
C CYS A 402 15.09 10.39 -12.04
N LYS A 403 15.36 10.53 -13.36
CA LYS A 403 16.62 11.06 -13.90
C LYS A 403 16.81 12.52 -13.51
#